data_c19f6ee33e29074a6cb37d0fd79437dc
#
_entry.id   c19f6ee33e29074a6cb37d0fd79437dc
#
_cell.length_a   1.000
_cell.length_b   1.000
_cell.length_c   1.000
_cell.angle_alpha   90.00
_cell.angle_beta   90.00
_cell.angle_gamma   90.00
#
_symmetry.space_group_name_H-M   'P 1'
#
loop_
_entity.id
_entity.type
_entity.pdbx_description
1 polymer ?
#
loop_
_entity_poly.entity_id
_entity_poly.type
_entity_poly.pdbx_seq_one_letter_code
_entity_poly.pdbx_strand_id
1 'polypeptide(L)'
;PETIAKVADIFREKGADAWYEMDAKDLMPEGIKCSECGCTKFKKETDIMDVWFDSGSSHAAVLDEREYLNYPADLYLEGADQYRGWFQSSLLTSVATKGVAPYKTVVTHGWVVDGEGKKMSKSLGNTIIPDDVVKQYGADILRLWVASSDYHADIRVSPDILKQMSEVYRKIRNTARFILGCIPDFDPNKDC
;
A
#
# COMPACT_ATOMS: atom_id res chain seq x y z
N PRO A 1 16.14 25.00 -10.32
CA PRO A 1 15.46 25.05 -9.01
C PRO A 1 14.20 25.92 -9.05
N GLU A 2 14.30 27.20 -9.53
CA GLU A 2 13.18 28.16 -9.55
C GLU A 2 11.98 27.66 -10.39
N THR A 3 12.23 27.06 -11.54
CA THR A 3 11.18 26.49 -12.40
C THR A 3 10.44 25.37 -11.69
N ILE A 4 11.17 24.47 -11.01
CA ILE A 4 10.56 23.36 -10.27
C ILE A 4 9.69 23.89 -9.14
N ALA A 5 10.16 24.88 -8.39
CA ALA A 5 9.39 25.50 -7.31
C ALA A 5 8.09 26.13 -7.83
N LYS A 6 8.16 26.93 -8.91
CA LYS A 6 6.95 27.52 -9.51
C LYS A 6 5.95 26.48 -10.00
N VAL A 7 6.41 25.43 -10.67
CA VAL A 7 5.53 24.34 -11.12
C VAL A 7 4.91 23.61 -9.92
N ALA A 8 5.67 23.36 -8.87
CA ALA A 8 5.15 22.75 -7.65
C ALA A 8 4.06 23.61 -6.99
N ASP A 9 4.23 24.94 -6.96
CA ASP A 9 3.21 25.85 -6.43
C ASP A 9 1.93 25.84 -7.29
N ILE A 10 2.09 25.84 -8.62
CA ILE A 10 0.94 25.70 -9.54
C ILE A 10 0.21 24.37 -9.29
N PHE A 11 0.94 23.28 -9.08
CA PHE A 11 0.33 21.97 -8.80
C PHE A 11 -0.39 21.92 -7.45
N ARG A 12 0.10 22.64 -6.43
CA ARG A 12 -0.60 22.78 -5.14
C ARG A 12 -1.95 23.47 -5.28
N GLU A 13 -2.03 24.46 -6.17
CA GLU A 13 -3.25 25.24 -6.37
C GLU A 13 -4.23 24.60 -7.35
N LYS A 14 -3.73 24.05 -8.47
CA LYS A 14 -4.54 23.62 -9.62
C LYS A 14 -4.52 22.14 -9.88
N GLY A 15 -3.68 21.38 -9.17
CA GLY A 15 -3.46 19.97 -9.45
C GLY A 15 -2.46 19.74 -10.61
N ALA A 16 -2.05 18.49 -10.79
CA ALA A 16 -1.04 18.11 -11.78
C ALA A 16 -1.53 18.24 -13.24
N ASP A 17 -2.83 18.27 -13.47
CA ASP A 17 -3.45 18.45 -14.80
C ASP A 17 -3.08 19.82 -15.41
N ALA A 18 -2.74 20.80 -14.58
CA ALA A 18 -2.22 22.09 -15.01
C ALA A 18 -1.01 21.98 -15.95
N TRP A 19 -0.21 20.89 -15.84
CA TRP A 19 0.87 20.62 -16.78
C TRP A 19 0.40 20.48 -18.21
N TYR A 20 -0.75 19.87 -18.42
CA TYR A 20 -1.32 19.63 -19.74
C TYR A 20 -2.16 20.82 -20.25
N GLU A 21 -2.84 21.49 -19.34
CA GLU A 21 -3.77 22.59 -19.66
C GLU A 21 -3.07 23.93 -19.92
N MET A 22 -1.96 24.23 -19.24
CA MET A 22 -1.27 25.51 -19.33
C MET A 22 -0.18 25.50 -20.41
N ASP A 23 0.07 26.65 -21.04
CA ASP A 23 1.18 26.83 -21.95
C ASP A 23 2.55 26.82 -21.22
N ALA A 24 3.62 26.38 -21.92
CA ALA A 24 4.97 26.33 -21.34
C ALA A 24 5.40 27.68 -20.75
N LYS A 25 5.04 28.81 -21.39
CA LYS A 25 5.37 30.17 -20.93
C LYS A 25 4.77 30.49 -19.55
N ASP A 26 3.58 29.97 -19.26
CA ASP A 26 2.84 30.25 -18.02
C ASP A 26 3.34 29.38 -16.85
N LEU A 27 3.97 28.26 -17.16
CA LEU A 27 4.64 27.38 -16.21
C LEU A 27 6.04 27.85 -15.81
N MET A 28 6.64 28.76 -16.60
CA MET A 28 8.00 29.26 -16.38
C MET A 28 8.02 30.51 -15.51
N PRO A 29 9.04 30.73 -14.67
CA PRO A 29 9.27 32.01 -14.02
C PRO A 29 9.46 33.15 -15.04
N GLU A 30 9.04 34.33 -14.68
CA GLU A 30 9.24 35.52 -15.55
C GLU A 30 10.73 35.80 -15.80
N GLY A 31 11.05 36.10 -17.04
CA GLY A 31 12.42 36.49 -17.43
C GLY A 31 13.44 35.35 -17.46
N ILE A 32 13.01 34.12 -17.26
CA ILE A 32 13.93 32.96 -17.27
C ILE A 32 14.54 32.76 -18.65
N LYS A 33 15.84 32.45 -18.67
CA LYS A 33 16.63 32.13 -19.86
C LYS A 33 17.36 30.80 -19.65
N CYS A 34 17.59 30.09 -20.73
CA CYS A 34 18.44 28.91 -20.69
C CYS A 34 19.88 29.34 -20.30
N SER A 35 20.45 28.64 -19.33
CA SER A 35 21.82 28.95 -18.85
C SER A 35 22.90 28.68 -19.90
N GLU A 36 22.64 27.79 -20.86
CA GLU A 36 23.62 27.43 -21.87
C GLU A 36 23.53 28.26 -23.13
N CYS A 37 22.32 28.58 -23.63
CA CYS A 37 22.15 29.23 -24.92
C CYS A 37 21.40 30.56 -24.83
N GLY A 38 20.92 30.99 -23.65
CA GLY A 38 20.18 32.24 -23.46
C GLY A 38 18.76 32.24 -24.06
N CYS A 39 18.30 31.14 -24.61
CA CYS A 39 16.97 31.03 -25.21
C CYS A 39 15.87 31.24 -24.16
N THR A 40 14.79 31.91 -24.57
CA THR A 40 13.61 32.19 -23.74
C THR A 40 12.38 31.34 -24.15
N LYS A 41 12.51 30.57 -25.24
CA LYS A 41 11.44 29.71 -25.73
C LYS A 41 11.65 28.31 -25.20
N PHE A 42 10.71 27.83 -24.42
CA PHE A 42 10.71 26.50 -23.82
C PHE A 42 9.56 25.65 -24.37
N LYS A 43 9.78 24.35 -24.44
CA LYS A 43 8.78 23.34 -24.82
C LYS A 43 8.52 22.47 -23.61
N LYS A 44 7.25 22.13 -23.35
CA LYS A 44 6.91 21.12 -22.34
C LYS A 44 7.30 19.74 -22.85
N GLU A 45 7.86 18.93 -21.97
CA GLU A 45 8.01 17.51 -22.19
C GLU A 45 6.66 16.81 -22.05
N THR A 46 6.38 15.81 -22.87
CA THR A 46 5.13 15.06 -22.89
C THR A 46 5.27 13.68 -22.28
N ASP A 47 6.51 13.23 -22.08
CA ASP A 47 6.78 12.00 -21.37
C ASP A 47 6.47 12.18 -19.88
N ILE A 48 5.97 11.11 -19.27
CA ILE A 48 5.70 11.04 -17.83
C ILE A 48 6.81 10.28 -17.11
N MET A 49 6.95 10.54 -15.82
CA MET A 49 7.84 9.75 -14.98
C MET A 49 7.35 8.30 -14.92
N ASP A 50 8.28 7.37 -14.76
CA ASP A 50 7.94 5.98 -14.50
C ASP A 50 7.14 5.84 -13.21
N VAL A 51 6.08 5.04 -13.24
CA VAL A 51 5.18 4.85 -12.09
C VAL A 51 5.91 4.33 -10.84
N TRP A 52 7.02 3.59 -11.01
CA TRP A 52 7.84 3.16 -9.89
C TRP A 52 8.62 4.30 -9.24
N PHE A 53 8.93 5.36 -9.99
CA PHE A 53 9.50 6.58 -9.42
C PHE A 53 8.46 7.30 -8.53
N ASP A 54 7.24 7.44 -9.01
CA ASP A 54 6.16 8.07 -8.25
C ASP A 54 5.88 7.30 -6.96
N SER A 55 5.69 5.99 -7.05
CA SER A 55 5.47 5.14 -5.88
C SER A 55 6.70 5.09 -4.96
N GLY A 56 7.91 5.10 -5.53
CA GLY A 56 9.16 5.15 -4.78
C GLY A 56 9.33 6.44 -3.96
N SER A 57 8.74 7.55 -4.42
CA SER A 57 8.79 8.84 -3.73
C SER A 57 7.73 8.99 -2.63
N SER A 58 6.90 7.98 -2.38
CA SER A 58 5.83 8.01 -1.37
C SER A 58 6.33 8.33 0.03
N HIS A 59 7.56 7.98 0.39
CA HIS A 59 8.16 8.35 1.67
C HIS A 59 8.24 9.88 1.85
N ALA A 60 8.54 10.63 0.79
CA ALA A 60 8.56 12.09 0.85
C ALA A 60 7.13 12.66 0.85
N ALA A 61 6.25 12.15 -0.03
CA ALA A 61 4.89 12.64 -0.15
C ALA A 61 3.97 12.28 1.04
N VAL A 62 4.35 11.30 1.86
CA VAL A 62 3.52 10.81 2.97
C VAL A 62 4.19 11.02 4.33
N LEU A 63 5.40 10.52 4.53
CA LEU A 63 6.03 10.53 5.85
C LEU A 63 6.53 11.94 6.21
N ASP A 64 7.06 12.69 5.25
CA ASP A 64 7.56 14.05 5.51
C ASP A 64 6.43 15.07 5.65
N GLU A 65 5.29 14.84 5.00
CA GLU A 65 4.18 15.80 4.96
C GLU A 65 3.18 15.65 6.13
N ARG A 66 3.33 14.61 6.97
CA ARG A 66 2.39 14.34 8.06
C ARG A 66 3.08 14.33 9.41
N GLU A 67 2.79 15.30 10.25
CA GLU A 67 3.38 15.48 11.58
C GLU A 67 3.21 14.28 12.53
N TYR A 68 2.18 13.46 12.31
CA TYR A 68 1.92 12.25 13.11
C TYR A 68 2.64 11.00 12.62
N LEU A 69 3.42 11.11 11.53
CA LEU A 69 4.22 10.01 10.99
C LEU A 69 5.71 10.27 11.22
N ASN A 70 6.47 9.20 11.26
CA ASN A 70 7.91 9.25 11.42
C ASN A 70 8.64 8.85 10.12
N TYR A 71 9.78 9.49 9.90
CA TYR A 71 10.73 9.11 8.87
C TYR A 71 12.07 8.72 9.53
N PRO A 72 12.72 7.59 9.13
CA PRO A 72 12.19 6.52 8.26
C PRO A 72 10.99 5.77 8.84
N ALA A 73 10.19 5.12 7.98
CA ALA A 73 9.10 4.26 8.43
C ALA A 73 9.62 3.11 9.31
N ASP A 74 8.86 2.71 10.32
CA ASP A 74 9.27 1.60 11.18
C ASP A 74 9.24 0.27 10.44
N LEU A 75 8.28 0.10 9.53
CA LEU A 75 8.06 -1.13 8.80
C LEU A 75 7.58 -0.87 7.36
N TYR A 76 8.24 -1.53 6.39
CA TYR A 76 7.73 -1.75 5.04
C TYR A 76 7.31 -3.21 4.90
N LEU A 77 6.05 -3.45 4.51
CA LEU A 77 5.44 -4.77 4.41
C LEU A 77 4.81 -4.95 3.04
N GLU A 78 5.34 -5.88 2.25
CA GLU A 78 4.83 -6.26 0.93
C GLU A 78 5.29 -7.66 0.53
N GLY A 79 4.86 -8.12 -0.64
CA GLY A 79 5.34 -9.35 -1.25
C GLY A 79 6.80 -9.28 -1.68
N ALA A 80 7.45 -10.42 -1.81
CA ALA A 80 8.86 -10.53 -2.19
C ALA A 80 9.18 -10.01 -3.61
N ASP A 81 8.18 -9.87 -4.49
CA ASP A 81 8.32 -9.24 -5.80
C ASP A 81 8.72 -7.77 -5.73
N GLN A 82 8.41 -7.09 -4.61
CA GLN A 82 8.75 -5.69 -4.39
C GLN A 82 10.23 -5.43 -4.18
N TYR A 83 11.06 -6.44 -4.11
CA TYR A 83 12.52 -6.29 -4.22
C TYR A 83 12.98 -5.65 -5.53
N ARG A 84 12.20 -5.83 -6.60
CA ARG A 84 12.40 -5.18 -7.91
C ARG A 84 11.30 -4.17 -8.26
N GLY A 85 10.62 -3.67 -7.26
CA GLY A 85 9.53 -2.70 -7.40
C GLY A 85 9.64 -1.61 -6.36
N TRP A 86 8.63 -1.47 -5.52
CA TRP A 86 8.52 -0.38 -4.56
C TRP A 86 9.66 -0.34 -3.53
N PHE A 87 10.14 -1.45 -3.02
CA PHE A 87 11.27 -1.45 -2.09
C PHE A 87 12.53 -0.87 -2.74
N GLN A 88 12.82 -1.26 -3.98
CA GLN A 88 13.99 -0.78 -4.71
C GLN A 88 13.88 0.70 -5.06
N SER A 89 12.77 1.12 -5.66
CA SER A 89 12.58 2.53 -6.07
C SER A 89 12.54 3.46 -4.86
N SER A 90 11.89 3.04 -3.79
CA SER A 90 11.83 3.78 -2.52
C SER A 90 13.22 3.93 -1.88
N LEU A 91 14.00 2.85 -1.85
CA LEU A 91 15.37 2.88 -1.33
C LEU A 91 16.25 3.84 -2.14
N LEU A 92 16.23 3.73 -3.46
CA LEU A 92 17.08 4.53 -4.33
C LEU A 92 16.74 6.02 -4.26
N THR A 93 15.46 6.38 -4.31
CA THR A 93 15.03 7.79 -4.21
C THR A 93 15.34 8.38 -2.84
N SER A 94 15.16 7.62 -1.78
CA SER A 94 15.46 8.06 -0.42
C SER A 94 16.96 8.24 -0.18
N VAL A 95 17.78 7.27 -0.56
CA VAL A 95 19.23 7.37 -0.39
C VAL A 95 19.81 8.49 -1.24
N ALA A 96 19.31 8.67 -2.47
CA ALA A 96 19.78 9.76 -3.34
C ALA A 96 19.46 11.15 -2.79
N THR A 97 18.33 11.32 -2.09
CA THR A 97 17.86 12.63 -1.61
C THR A 97 18.18 12.90 -0.15
N LYS A 98 18.24 11.89 0.69
CA LYS A 98 18.37 11.99 2.15
C LYS A 98 19.55 11.22 2.74
N GLY A 99 20.23 10.39 1.96
CA GLY A 99 21.37 9.61 2.40
C GLY A 99 21.05 8.41 3.30
N VAL A 100 19.76 8.11 3.54
CA VAL A 100 19.32 7.01 4.40
C VAL A 100 18.19 6.21 3.74
N ALA A 101 18.02 4.94 4.16
CA ALA A 101 16.89 4.13 3.74
C ALA A 101 15.56 4.69 4.27
N PRO A 102 14.43 4.57 3.54
CA PRO A 102 13.15 5.11 3.97
C PRO A 102 12.44 4.24 5.02
N TYR A 103 13.04 3.15 5.45
CA TYR A 103 12.50 2.17 6.39
C TYR A 103 13.58 1.65 7.34
N LYS A 104 13.16 1.21 8.53
CA LYS A 104 14.00 0.54 9.52
C LYS A 104 13.97 -0.98 9.34
N THR A 105 12.79 -1.51 9.04
CA THR A 105 12.54 -2.95 8.88
C THR A 105 11.76 -3.23 7.61
N VAL A 106 12.10 -4.31 6.93
CA VAL A 106 11.35 -4.85 5.78
C VAL A 106 10.83 -6.23 6.15
N VAL A 107 9.54 -6.44 5.96
CA VAL A 107 8.91 -7.76 6.06
C VAL A 107 8.32 -8.12 4.71
N THR A 108 8.64 -9.30 4.22
CA THR A 108 8.06 -9.84 2.99
C THR A 108 7.18 -11.03 3.27
N HIS A 109 6.08 -11.13 2.54
CA HIS A 109 5.16 -12.25 2.61
C HIS A 109 5.12 -13.03 1.30
N GLY A 110 4.67 -14.28 1.38
CA GLY A 110 4.38 -15.12 0.22
C GLY A 110 3.10 -14.72 -0.50
N TRP A 111 2.69 -15.53 -1.46
CA TRP A 111 1.53 -15.31 -2.28
C TRP A 111 0.31 -16.07 -1.76
N VAL A 112 -0.87 -15.54 -2.09
CA VAL A 112 -2.10 -16.30 -1.98
C VAL A 112 -2.30 -17.08 -3.28
N VAL A 113 -2.35 -18.41 -3.17
CA VAL A 113 -2.52 -19.33 -4.28
C VAL A 113 -3.82 -20.12 -4.15
N ASP A 114 -4.28 -20.74 -5.21
CA ASP A 114 -5.48 -21.58 -5.17
C ASP A 114 -5.29 -22.85 -4.33
N GLY A 115 -6.34 -23.66 -4.18
CA GLY A 115 -6.30 -24.89 -3.39
C GLY A 115 -5.28 -25.94 -3.88
N GLU A 116 -4.89 -25.87 -5.16
CA GLU A 116 -3.87 -26.73 -5.75
C GLU A 116 -2.45 -26.16 -5.65
N GLY A 117 -2.32 -24.91 -5.16
CA GLY A 117 -1.03 -24.20 -5.06
C GLY A 117 -0.62 -23.47 -6.34
N LYS A 118 -1.56 -23.22 -7.25
CA LYS A 118 -1.31 -22.46 -8.47
C LYS A 118 -1.60 -20.99 -8.27
N LYS A 119 -0.83 -20.14 -8.95
CA LYS A 119 -1.07 -18.69 -8.98
C LYS A 119 -2.48 -18.40 -9.51
N MET A 120 -3.23 -17.58 -8.76
CA MET A 120 -4.54 -17.13 -9.20
C MET A 120 -4.42 -16.10 -10.33
N SER A 121 -5.25 -16.25 -11.36
CA SER A 121 -5.38 -15.29 -12.45
C SER A 121 -6.79 -15.28 -13.03
N LYS A 122 -7.20 -14.13 -13.57
CA LYS A 122 -8.51 -14.00 -14.24
C LYS A 122 -8.62 -14.93 -15.45
N SER A 123 -7.53 -15.14 -16.17
CA SER A 123 -7.49 -16.01 -17.37
C SER A 123 -7.67 -17.49 -17.02
N LEU A 124 -7.24 -17.93 -15.84
CA LEU A 124 -7.44 -19.30 -15.37
C LEU A 124 -8.79 -19.51 -14.66
N GLY A 125 -9.49 -18.43 -14.31
CA GLY A 125 -10.78 -18.51 -13.62
C GLY A 125 -10.70 -19.05 -12.19
N ASN A 126 -9.50 -19.13 -11.60
CA ASN A 126 -9.25 -19.67 -10.26
C ASN A 126 -9.13 -18.57 -9.19
N THR A 127 -9.55 -17.36 -9.50
CA THR A 127 -9.46 -16.22 -8.57
C THR A 127 -10.58 -16.28 -7.53
N ILE A 128 -10.21 -16.17 -6.27
CA ILE A 128 -11.15 -16.00 -5.15
C ILE A 128 -11.17 -14.53 -4.75
N ILE A 129 -12.35 -13.93 -4.81
CA ILE A 129 -12.55 -12.51 -4.54
C ILE A 129 -12.92 -12.35 -3.05
N PRO A 130 -12.21 -11.52 -2.27
CA PRO A 130 -12.49 -11.33 -0.85
C PRO A 130 -13.93 -10.94 -0.54
N ASP A 131 -14.55 -10.08 -1.35
CA ASP A 131 -15.95 -9.65 -1.17
C ASP A 131 -16.94 -10.82 -1.26
N ASP A 132 -16.69 -11.78 -2.14
CA ASP A 132 -17.54 -12.97 -2.26
C ASP A 132 -17.36 -13.90 -1.06
N VAL A 133 -16.14 -14.02 -0.55
CA VAL A 133 -15.86 -14.74 0.70
C VAL A 133 -16.59 -14.08 1.87
N VAL A 134 -16.52 -12.77 1.98
CA VAL A 134 -17.20 -12.01 3.04
C VAL A 134 -18.71 -12.16 2.96
N LYS A 135 -19.30 -12.11 1.77
CA LYS A 135 -20.74 -12.33 1.56
C LYS A 135 -21.18 -13.74 1.96
N GLN A 136 -20.38 -14.76 1.65
CA GLN A 136 -20.74 -16.15 1.85
C GLN A 136 -20.44 -16.65 3.28
N TYR A 137 -19.28 -16.29 3.83
CA TYR A 137 -18.78 -16.85 5.10
C TYR A 137 -18.72 -15.80 6.23
N GLY A 138 -18.68 -14.52 5.90
CA GLY A 138 -18.43 -13.43 6.83
C GLY A 138 -16.95 -13.04 6.92
N ALA A 139 -16.71 -11.79 7.31
CA ALA A 139 -15.34 -11.22 7.40
C ALA A 139 -14.48 -11.95 8.44
N ASP A 140 -15.08 -12.43 9.52
CA ASP A 140 -14.34 -13.12 10.60
C ASP A 140 -13.71 -14.42 10.14
N ILE A 141 -14.35 -15.13 9.21
CA ILE A 141 -13.80 -16.38 8.65
C ILE A 141 -12.56 -16.06 7.80
N LEU A 142 -12.63 -15.02 6.98
CA LEU A 142 -11.49 -14.56 6.19
C LEU A 142 -10.32 -14.14 7.09
N ARG A 143 -10.59 -13.34 8.12
CA ARG A 143 -9.59 -12.92 9.10
C ARG A 143 -8.97 -14.09 9.85
N LEU A 144 -9.79 -15.03 10.28
CA LEU A 144 -9.31 -16.22 11.00
C LEU A 144 -8.42 -17.09 10.10
N TRP A 145 -8.77 -17.26 8.82
CA TRP A 145 -7.93 -17.95 7.86
C TRP A 145 -6.57 -17.27 7.70
N VAL A 146 -6.54 -15.95 7.50
CA VAL A 146 -5.28 -15.17 7.41
C VAL A 146 -4.46 -15.33 8.68
N ALA A 147 -5.08 -15.15 9.87
CA ALA A 147 -4.39 -15.22 11.15
C ALA A 147 -3.85 -16.62 11.49
N SER A 148 -4.42 -17.67 10.89
CA SER A 148 -3.97 -19.06 11.07
C SER A 148 -2.89 -19.50 10.09
N SER A 149 -2.52 -18.64 9.14
CA SER A 149 -1.59 -18.95 8.06
C SER A 149 -0.19 -18.44 8.36
N ASP A 150 0.83 -19.17 7.89
CA ASP A 150 2.22 -18.68 7.92
C ASP A 150 2.49 -17.81 6.69
N TYR A 151 2.60 -16.51 6.90
CA TYR A 151 2.81 -15.53 5.82
C TYR A 151 4.21 -15.59 5.20
N HIS A 152 5.17 -16.29 5.77
CA HIS A 152 6.51 -16.44 5.19
C HIS A 152 6.51 -17.35 3.95
N ALA A 153 5.47 -18.16 3.78
CA ALA A 153 5.28 -19.04 2.64
C ALA A 153 4.02 -18.68 1.85
N ASP A 154 3.87 -19.29 0.67
CA ASP A 154 2.63 -19.19 -0.10
C ASP A 154 1.49 -19.87 0.66
N ILE A 155 0.36 -19.17 0.79
CA ILE A 155 -0.82 -19.67 1.49
C ILE A 155 -1.91 -20.04 0.50
N ARG A 156 -2.55 -21.18 0.77
CA ARG A 156 -3.63 -21.69 -0.08
C ARG A 156 -4.99 -21.20 0.39
N VAL A 157 -5.84 -20.88 -0.57
CA VAL A 157 -7.25 -20.59 -0.32
C VAL A 157 -8.14 -21.41 -1.25
N SER A 158 -9.20 -21.99 -0.70
CA SER A 158 -10.25 -22.69 -1.45
C SER A 158 -11.56 -22.67 -0.68
N PRO A 159 -12.71 -22.93 -1.32
CA PRO A 159 -13.98 -23.07 -0.63
C PRO A 159 -13.95 -24.10 0.50
N ASP A 160 -13.23 -25.21 0.33
CA ASP A 160 -13.11 -26.25 1.36
C ASP A 160 -12.31 -25.76 2.57
N ILE A 161 -11.21 -25.05 2.36
CA ILE A 161 -10.41 -24.43 3.43
C ILE A 161 -11.27 -23.42 4.21
N LEU A 162 -12.00 -22.57 3.53
CA LEU A 162 -12.88 -21.58 4.16
C LEU A 162 -14.03 -22.24 4.94
N LYS A 163 -14.58 -23.35 4.41
CA LYS A 163 -15.58 -24.14 5.11
C LYS A 163 -15.02 -24.77 6.39
N GLN A 164 -13.83 -25.35 6.33
CA GLN A 164 -13.15 -25.88 7.54
C GLN A 164 -12.93 -24.77 8.57
N MET A 165 -12.52 -23.57 8.12
CA MET A 165 -12.31 -22.42 8.99
C MET A 165 -13.63 -21.98 9.66
N SER A 166 -14.76 -22.07 8.95
CA SER A 166 -16.09 -21.81 9.51
C SER A 166 -16.45 -22.79 10.64
N GLU A 167 -16.04 -24.06 10.54
CA GLU A 167 -16.24 -25.04 11.62
C GLU A 167 -15.39 -24.70 12.86
N VAL A 168 -14.14 -24.26 12.66
CA VAL A 168 -13.27 -23.79 13.75
C VAL A 168 -13.89 -22.57 14.44
N TYR A 169 -14.32 -21.58 13.66
CA TYR A 169 -14.99 -20.39 14.18
C TYR A 169 -16.25 -20.73 14.99
N ARG A 170 -17.07 -21.67 14.50
CA ARG A 170 -18.27 -22.12 15.19
C ARG A 170 -17.97 -22.70 16.56
N LYS A 171 -16.89 -23.48 16.69
CA LYS A 171 -16.43 -24.02 17.99
C LYS A 171 -16.03 -22.86 18.93
N ILE A 172 -15.24 -21.91 18.47
CA ILE A 172 -14.83 -20.74 19.27
C ILE A 172 -16.06 -19.98 19.74
N ARG A 173 -16.96 -19.63 18.81
CA ARG A 173 -18.19 -18.89 19.12
C ARG A 173 -19.10 -19.64 20.11
N ASN A 174 -19.28 -20.94 19.95
CA ASN A 174 -20.11 -21.73 20.84
C ASN A 174 -19.49 -21.83 22.24
N THR A 175 -18.18 -21.96 22.35
CA THR A 175 -17.46 -21.92 23.64
C THR A 175 -17.63 -20.56 24.33
N ALA A 176 -17.42 -19.46 23.61
CA ALA A 176 -17.63 -18.11 24.15
C ALA A 176 -19.09 -17.91 24.60
N ARG A 177 -20.07 -18.38 23.80
CA ARG A 177 -21.49 -18.33 24.17
C ARG A 177 -21.80 -19.12 25.42
N PHE A 178 -21.21 -20.31 25.57
CA PHE A 178 -21.37 -21.14 26.76
C PHE A 178 -20.79 -20.43 27.98
N ILE A 179 -19.56 -19.91 27.92
CA ILE A 179 -18.94 -19.17 29.02
C ILE A 179 -19.80 -17.96 29.42
N LEU A 180 -20.24 -17.16 28.46
CA LEU A 180 -21.12 -16.02 28.72
C LEU A 180 -22.45 -16.42 29.35
N GLY A 181 -22.97 -17.59 29.01
CA GLY A 181 -24.19 -18.13 29.66
C GLY A 181 -23.97 -18.64 31.08
N CYS A 182 -22.72 -18.94 31.46
CA CYS A 182 -22.37 -19.36 32.83
C CYS A 182 -22.06 -18.21 33.78
N ILE A 183 -21.88 -16.98 33.25
CA ILE A 183 -21.49 -15.82 34.05
C ILE A 183 -22.45 -14.61 33.82
N PRO A 184 -23.79 -14.82 33.78
CA PRO A 184 -24.72 -13.73 33.45
C PRO A 184 -24.74 -12.62 34.52
N ASP A 185 -24.41 -12.95 35.77
CA ASP A 185 -24.44 -12.05 36.90
C ASP A 185 -23.05 -11.52 37.31
N PHE A 186 -22.00 -11.83 36.52
CA PHE A 186 -20.64 -11.41 36.82
C PHE A 186 -20.45 -9.91 36.64
N ASP A 187 -20.06 -9.21 37.72
CA ASP A 187 -19.71 -7.80 37.73
C ASP A 187 -18.20 -7.67 38.03
N PRO A 188 -17.35 -7.26 37.04
CA PRO A 188 -15.90 -7.17 37.24
C PRO A 188 -15.49 -6.20 38.35
N ASN A 189 -16.36 -5.30 38.79
CA ASN A 189 -16.09 -4.37 39.88
C ASN A 189 -16.44 -4.94 41.28
N LYS A 190 -17.15 -6.05 41.32
CA LYS A 190 -17.57 -6.70 42.56
C LYS A 190 -16.99 -8.10 42.74
N ASP A 191 -16.77 -8.80 41.60
CA ASP A 191 -16.44 -10.23 41.59
C ASP A 191 -14.97 -10.50 41.24
N CYS A 192 -14.12 -9.43 41.10
CA CYS A 192 -12.67 -9.51 40.90
C CYS A 192 -11.87 -9.04 42.09
#